data_8a1ca646ecbb4712c7e10aa9f6926703
#
_entry.id   8a1ca646ecbb4712c7e10aa9f6926703
#
_cell.length_a   1.000
_cell.length_b   1.000
_cell.length_c   1.000
_cell.angle_alpha   90.00
_cell.angle_beta   90.00
_cell.angle_gamma   90.00
#
_symmetry.space_group_name_H-M   'P 1'
#
loop_
_entity.id
_entity.type
_entity.pdbx_description
1 polymer ?
#
loop_
_entity_poly.entity_id
_entity_poly.type
_entity_poly.pdbx_seq_one_letter_code
_entity_poly.pdbx_strand_id
1 'polypeptide(L)'
;MENYKNFYTKTTGFNPYKYQLKVKDILLEGRNLILSVPTGAGKTWASIMPFIYARQVEKLNFPQKMIYSLPLRTLTNSIYSDVINVLSDKNINVGKFSIHTGEHKNDEYFENDIIFSTIDQTLSNFLCFPLSLSKRQANINAGALIGSYLVFDEFHLLDPKLSMATTIGMLKTLKNLCRFCIMTATLSKEYINELKKNINAEVITINDFPEDTKIIKSLKIPEGYDAKKSVIVKNETISTQTVLKRHKKKTIVICNRVEKAQQLYNEITETNLGGFENLQGLKRSNIICLHSRFFDDDRKKKEEELKRLFGSNNEESAILISTQVIEAGMDISCETMHVEVSPINSFLQRAGRCARWEGEYGEIFVYDILELEEREKLEIETDDEEEEKQKRAINNKYLPYDKSLCELTMEKLKEISTLDKNISQKLVDEILMNKELKDYSLIEQDNFNRSKIQQSWDICEKNMYSQTIRDIQSIEIAIIDSAKEVRSTFIPYKYQTIGVYKWSFIKWAKEILEQNEDVIFKADSNKDSQFIDWDTLDSDGFTLKPINDPYLLKNCYDTVFVDKSIFRYTSGAGLELGAG
;
A
#
# COMPACT_ATOMS: atom_id res chain seq x y z
N MET A 1 28.99 22.03 20.33
CA MET A 1 28.14 21.21 19.46
C MET A 1 27.06 20.58 20.30
N GLU A 2 25.80 20.73 19.91
CA GLU A 2 24.69 20.05 20.57
C GLU A 2 24.85 18.53 20.39
N ASN A 3 24.70 17.75 21.47
CA ASN A 3 24.76 16.28 21.38
C ASN A 3 23.55 15.77 20.61
N TYR A 4 23.72 14.77 19.75
CA TYR A 4 22.66 14.15 18.95
C TYR A 4 21.42 13.77 19.79
N LYS A 5 21.61 13.21 20.99
CA LYS A 5 20.49 12.85 21.87
C LYS A 5 19.64 14.07 22.24
N ASN A 6 20.28 15.18 22.61
CA ASN A 6 19.59 16.42 22.97
C ASN A 6 18.87 17.00 21.74
N PHE A 7 19.54 17.03 20.59
CA PHE A 7 18.96 17.47 19.33
C PHE A 7 17.74 16.64 18.95
N TYR A 8 17.84 15.31 19.04
CA TYR A 8 16.74 14.39 18.77
C TYR A 8 15.53 14.68 19.68
N THR A 9 15.78 14.79 21.00
CA THR A 9 14.72 15.06 22.00
C THR A 9 14.06 16.41 21.76
N LYS A 10 14.84 17.44 21.46
CA LYS A 10 14.33 18.78 21.16
C LYS A 10 13.45 18.79 19.90
N THR A 11 13.85 18.05 18.87
CA THR A 11 13.13 17.96 17.60
C THR A 11 11.84 17.15 17.72
N THR A 12 11.91 15.95 18.27
CA THR A 12 10.80 14.99 18.27
C THR A 12 9.90 15.07 19.51
N GLY A 13 10.39 15.67 20.60
CA GLY A 13 9.75 15.63 21.92
C GLY A 13 9.99 14.33 22.70
N PHE A 14 10.69 13.35 22.13
CA PHE A 14 10.93 12.04 22.76
C PHE A 14 12.41 11.74 22.88
N ASN A 15 12.79 10.98 23.91
CA ASN A 15 14.14 10.45 24.00
C ASN A 15 14.35 9.36 22.94
N PRO A 16 15.49 9.37 22.22
CA PRO A 16 15.78 8.32 21.27
C PRO A 16 15.98 6.97 21.96
N TYR A 17 15.45 5.92 21.36
CA TYR A 17 15.75 4.53 21.73
C TYR A 17 17.22 4.19 21.45
N LYS A 18 17.78 3.20 22.13
CA LYS A 18 19.17 2.76 21.91
C LYS A 18 19.42 2.31 20.48
N TYR A 19 18.45 1.62 19.85
CA TYR A 19 18.57 1.23 18.46
C TYR A 19 18.64 2.44 17.52
N GLN A 20 17.90 3.53 17.81
CA GLN A 20 17.94 4.76 17.00
C GLN A 20 19.30 5.48 17.11
N LEU A 21 19.94 5.42 18.27
CA LEU A 21 21.31 5.91 18.44
C LEU A 21 22.29 5.06 17.60
N LYS A 22 22.12 3.74 17.58
CA LYS A 22 22.95 2.85 16.76
C LYS A 22 22.74 3.06 15.26
N VAL A 23 21.50 3.32 14.82
CA VAL A 23 21.19 3.73 13.43
C VAL A 23 21.99 4.98 13.06
N LYS A 24 21.97 6.00 13.91
CA LYS A 24 22.76 7.23 13.70
C LYS A 24 24.25 6.90 13.53
N ASP A 25 24.83 6.07 14.41
CA ASP A 25 26.26 5.73 14.34
C ASP A 25 26.61 5.07 12.99
N ILE A 26 25.86 4.06 12.57
CA ILE A 26 26.09 3.33 11.32
C ILE A 26 26.00 4.29 10.12
N LEU A 27 24.95 5.11 10.06
CA LEU A 27 24.75 6.01 8.93
C LEU A 27 25.78 7.14 8.88
N LEU A 28 26.19 7.71 10.02
CA LEU A 28 27.22 8.75 10.06
C LEU A 28 28.62 8.20 9.78
N GLU A 29 28.88 6.93 10.07
CA GLU A 29 30.12 6.23 9.69
C GLU A 29 30.20 5.87 8.20
N GLY A 30 29.17 6.16 7.42
CA GLY A 30 29.17 5.94 5.97
C GLY A 30 28.69 4.55 5.55
N ARG A 31 28.14 3.77 6.48
CA ARG A 31 27.64 2.42 6.20
C ARG A 31 26.17 2.41 5.81
N ASN A 32 25.79 1.47 4.98
CA ASN A 32 24.41 1.22 4.56
C ASN A 32 23.67 0.37 5.60
N LEU A 33 22.34 0.51 5.67
CA LEU A 33 21.55 -0.08 6.74
C LEU A 33 20.29 -0.79 6.23
N ILE A 34 19.98 -1.93 6.85
CA ILE A 34 18.66 -2.57 6.84
C ILE A 34 18.12 -2.48 8.28
N LEU A 35 17.01 -1.79 8.45
CA LEU A 35 16.33 -1.59 9.73
C LEU A 35 15.08 -2.46 9.79
N SER A 36 15.15 -3.57 10.52
CA SER A 36 14.03 -4.49 10.72
C SER A 36 13.45 -4.32 12.12
N VAL A 37 12.56 -3.35 12.28
CA VAL A 37 11.87 -3.07 13.54
C VAL A 37 10.36 -2.93 13.31
N PRO A 38 9.53 -3.27 14.32
CA PRO A 38 8.09 -3.29 14.15
C PRO A 38 7.49 -1.92 13.86
N THR A 39 6.28 -1.92 13.33
CA THR A 39 5.47 -0.72 13.16
C THR A 39 5.24 -0.01 14.50
N GLY A 40 5.28 1.31 14.50
CA GLY A 40 5.12 2.14 15.70
C GLY A 40 6.33 2.14 16.66
N ALA A 41 7.49 1.60 16.24
CA ALA A 41 8.73 1.71 17.00
C ALA A 41 9.55 2.98 16.69
N GLY A 42 9.06 3.88 15.83
CA GLY A 42 9.75 5.13 15.49
C GLY A 42 10.80 4.99 14.37
N LYS A 43 10.58 4.09 13.39
CA LYS A 43 11.46 3.87 12.22
C LYS A 43 11.72 5.15 11.43
N THR A 44 10.65 5.91 11.15
CA THR A 44 10.71 7.14 10.36
C THR A 44 11.73 8.11 10.92
N TRP A 45 11.63 8.42 12.22
CA TRP A 45 12.59 9.31 12.89
C TRP A 45 13.98 8.70 13.02
N ALA A 46 14.08 7.37 13.15
CA ALA A 46 15.38 6.69 13.18
C ALA A 46 16.17 6.91 11.88
N SER A 47 15.48 6.92 10.72
CA SER A 47 16.12 7.10 9.41
C SER A 47 16.34 8.56 9.03
N ILE A 48 15.43 9.47 9.39
CA ILE A 48 15.48 10.89 8.98
C ILE A 48 16.42 11.72 9.88
N MET A 49 16.40 11.49 11.19
CA MET A 49 17.14 12.31 12.14
C MET A 49 18.67 12.34 11.94
N PRO A 50 19.34 11.26 11.52
CA PRO A 50 20.77 11.33 11.20
C PRO A 50 21.08 12.32 10.06
N PHE A 51 20.23 12.39 9.04
CA PHE A 51 20.35 13.35 7.94
C PHE A 51 20.14 14.79 8.43
N ILE A 52 19.05 15.03 9.16
CA ILE A 52 18.73 16.36 9.71
C ILE A 52 19.86 16.85 10.62
N TYR A 53 20.35 16.00 11.51
CA TYR A 53 21.47 16.33 12.41
C TYR A 53 22.75 16.65 11.63
N ALA A 54 23.08 15.85 10.62
CA ALA A 54 24.25 16.08 9.78
C ALA A 54 24.20 17.44 9.06
N ARG A 55 23.02 17.85 8.59
CA ARG A 55 22.78 19.17 7.97
C ARG A 55 22.98 20.32 8.96
N GLN A 56 22.62 20.13 10.24
CA GLN A 56 22.79 21.15 11.28
C GLN A 56 24.25 21.27 11.76
N VAL A 57 25.02 20.21 11.66
CA VAL A 57 26.42 20.14 12.13
C VAL A 57 27.40 20.22 10.96
N GLU A 58 27.16 20.95 9.93
CA GLU A 58 27.92 21.28 8.71
C GLU A 58 29.29 20.57 8.43
N LYS A 59 29.89 19.91 9.44
CA LYS A 59 31.19 19.23 9.39
C LYS A 59 31.10 17.71 9.17
N LEU A 60 29.89 17.16 9.09
CA LEU A 60 29.72 15.72 8.92
C LEU A 60 29.72 15.37 7.44
N ASN A 61 30.52 14.37 7.06
CA ASN A 61 30.53 13.82 5.71
C ASN A 61 29.27 12.96 5.49
N PHE A 62 28.15 13.64 5.20
CA PHE A 62 26.86 13.03 4.94
C PHE A 62 26.28 13.59 3.63
N PRO A 63 25.50 12.81 2.84
CA PRO A 63 24.81 13.31 1.66
C PRO A 63 24.01 14.58 1.93
N GLN A 64 24.03 15.51 0.98
CA GLN A 64 23.32 16.78 1.11
C GLN A 64 21.85 16.69 0.69
N LYS A 65 21.47 15.61 0.03
CA LYS A 65 20.12 15.34 -0.46
C LYS A 65 19.60 14.03 0.15
N MET A 66 18.34 14.00 0.55
CA MET A 66 17.64 12.79 0.98
C MET A 66 16.44 12.53 0.07
N ILE A 67 16.32 11.29 -0.39
CA ILE A 67 15.15 10.82 -1.13
C ILE A 67 14.51 9.70 -0.30
N TYR A 68 13.31 9.98 0.19
CA TYR A 68 12.53 9.07 1.04
C TYR A 68 11.42 8.43 0.20
N SER A 69 11.57 7.15 -0.08
CA SER A 69 10.72 6.40 -1.02
C SER A 69 9.76 5.48 -0.29
N LEU A 70 8.49 5.56 -0.66
CA LEU A 70 7.38 4.81 -0.06
C LEU A 70 6.57 4.09 -1.15
N PRO A 71 5.98 2.92 -0.84
CA PRO A 71 5.24 2.14 -1.84
C PRO A 71 3.88 2.72 -2.22
N LEU A 72 3.28 3.58 -1.38
CA LEU A 72 1.92 4.11 -1.55
C LEU A 72 1.87 5.64 -1.45
N ARG A 73 1.07 6.29 -2.30
CA ARG A 73 0.84 7.75 -2.31
C ARG A 73 0.31 8.27 -0.97
N THR A 74 -0.71 7.60 -0.42
CA THR A 74 -1.33 8.00 0.86
C THR A 74 -0.33 8.00 2.01
N LEU A 75 0.55 7.00 2.03
CA LEU A 75 1.62 6.91 3.03
C LEU A 75 2.66 8.01 2.82
N THR A 76 3.02 8.29 1.57
CA THR A 76 3.96 9.37 1.21
C THR A 76 3.42 10.73 1.67
N ASN A 77 2.15 11.02 1.40
CA ASN A 77 1.49 12.26 1.79
C ASN A 77 1.43 12.41 3.33
N SER A 78 1.09 11.33 4.04
CA SER A 78 1.01 11.35 5.51
C SER A 78 2.37 11.62 6.15
N ILE A 79 3.40 10.85 5.78
CA ILE A 79 4.75 11.00 6.37
C ILE A 79 5.35 12.35 6.02
N TYR A 80 5.17 12.84 4.79
CA TYR A 80 5.59 14.18 4.38
C TYR A 80 4.98 15.25 5.29
N SER A 81 3.66 15.21 5.50
CA SER A 81 2.95 16.17 6.34
C SER A 81 3.41 16.11 7.80
N ASP A 82 3.55 14.91 8.36
CA ASP A 82 3.96 14.70 9.74
C ASP A 82 5.38 15.25 10.01
N VAL A 83 6.31 14.96 9.09
CA VAL A 83 7.71 15.43 9.21
C VAL A 83 7.81 16.94 9.09
N ILE A 84 7.12 17.54 8.09
CA ILE A 84 7.14 19.01 7.92
C ILE A 84 6.53 19.71 9.13
N ASN A 85 5.39 19.25 9.63
CA ASN A 85 4.74 19.86 10.78
C ASN A 85 5.68 19.89 11.99
N VAL A 86 6.30 18.76 12.33
CA VAL A 86 7.23 18.67 13.45
C VAL A 86 8.44 19.59 13.27
N LEU A 87 9.02 19.66 12.07
CA LEU A 87 10.20 20.51 11.83
C LEU A 87 9.86 21.99 11.80
N SER A 88 8.69 22.36 11.25
CA SER A 88 8.20 23.73 11.20
C SER A 88 7.88 24.24 12.61
N ASP A 89 7.19 23.46 13.43
CA ASP A 89 6.84 23.80 14.81
C ASP A 89 8.08 24.05 15.68
N LYS A 90 9.20 23.41 15.36
CA LYS A 90 10.47 23.56 16.08
C LYS A 90 11.43 24.57 15.42
N ASN A 91 11.01 25.23 14.33
CA ASN A 91 11.84 26.17 13.55
C ASN A 91 13.20 25.57 13.13
N ILE A 92 13.21 24.28 12.72
CA ILE A 92 14.41 23.60 12.27
C ILE A 92 14.51 23.74 10.76
N ASN A 93 15.46 24.58 10.32
CA ASN A 93 15.73 24.75 8.89
C ASN A 93 16.74 23.71 8.41
N VAL A 94 16.32 22.80 7.55
CA VAL A 94 17.15 21.74 6.94
C VAL A 94 17.17 21.79 5.42
N GLY A 95 16.67 22.88 4.82
CA GLY A 95 16.59 23.08 3.39
C GLY A 95 15.18 22.99 2.84
N LYS A 96 15.06 22.76 1.53
CA LYS A 96 13.80 22.73 0.81
C LYS A 96 13.21 21.32 0.78
N PHE A 97 11.92 21.25 1.00
CA PHE A 97 11.14 20.01 0.93
C PHE A 97 10.32 19.94 -0.34
N SER A 98 10.16 18.73 -0.87
CA SER A 98 9.18 18.43 -1.91
C SER A 98 8.55 17.07 -1.71
N ILE A 99 7.39 16.92 -2.34
CA ILE A 99 6.71 15.64 -2.49
C ILE A 99 6.57 15.35 -3.98
N HIS A 100 6.96 14.14 -4.39
CA HIS A 100 6.93 13.72 -5.78
C HIS A 100 6.14 12.42 -5.92
N THR A 101 4.89 12.57 -6.32
CA THR A 101 3.93 11.47 -6.56
C THR A 101 3.26 11.66 -7.91
N GLY A 102 2.38 10.73 -8.31
CA GLY A 102 1.60 10.91 -9.53
C GLY A 102 0.69 12.14 -9.52
N GLU A 103 0.33 12.66 -8.34
CA GLU A 103 -0.55 13.83 -8.15
C GLU A 103 0.24 15.14 -7.97
N HIS A 104 1.43 15.08 -7.39
CA HIS A 104 2.26 16.22 -7.06
C HIS A 104 3.55 16.18 -7.85
N LYS A 105 3.77 17.18 -8.72
CA LYS A 105 4.94 17.29 -9.59
C LYS A 105 5.75 18.56 -9.31
N ASN A 106 5.75 19.06 -8.07
CA ASN A 106 6.32 20.38 -7.74
C ASN A 106 7.86 20.44 -7.82
N ASP A 107 8.52 19.30 -7.97
CA ASP A 107 9.99 19.19 -8.07
C ASP A 107 10.37 18.17 -9.14
N GLU A 108 10.05 18.50 -10.39
CA GLU A 108 10.20 17.57 -11.53
C GLU A 108 11.63 17.07 -11.71
N TYR A 109 12.62 17.89 -11.34
CA TYR A 109 14.05 17.60 -11.52
C TYR A 109 14.76 17.11 -10.26
N PHE A 110 14.03 16.84 -9.19
CA PHE A 110 14.62 16.40 -7.91
C PHE A 110 15.69 17.39 -7.39
N GLU A 111 15.40 18.69 -7.45
CA GLU A 111 16.33 19.76 -7.05
C GLU A 111 16.37 19.97 -5.53
N ASN A 112 15.26 19.72 -4.83
CA ASN A 112 15.14 19.99 -3.41
C ASN A 112 16.02 19.09 -2.54
N ASP A 113 16.24 19.52 -1.30
CA ASP A 113 17.15 18.84 -0.35
C ASP A 113 16.54 17.57 0.24
N ILE A 114 15.23 17.59 0.49
CA ILE A 114 14.48 16.49 1.07
C ILE A 114 13.26 16.20 0.18
N ILE A 115 13.26 15.03 -0.44
CA ILE A 115 12.25 14.63 -1.40
C ILE A 115 11.54 13.39 -0.88
N PHE A 116 10.24 13.51 -0.61
CA PHE A 116 9.38 12.37 -0.35
C PHE A 116 8.78 11.91 -1.67
N SER A 117 9.00 10.66 -2.02
CA SER A 117 8.64 10.13 -3.33
C SER A 117 7.93 8.79 -3.22
N THR A 118 7.06 8.46 -4.17
CA THR A 118 6.65 7.06 -4.31
C THR A 118 7.78 6.24 -4.92
N ILE A 119 7.82 4.95 -4.61
CA ILE A 119 8.84 4.03 -5.15
C ILE A 119 8.83 4.04 -6.68
N ASP A 120 7.64 4.16 -7.29
CA ASP A 120 7.47 4.19 -8.73
C ASP A 120 8.23 5.38 -9.36
N GLN A 121 8.15 6.55 -8.73
CA GLN A 121 8.87 7.75 -9.17
C GLN A 121 10.38 7.58 -8.97
N THR A 122 10.81 7.07 -7.81
CA THR A 122 12.23 6.86 -7.53
C THR A 122 12.86 5.87 -8.52
N LEU A 123 12.20 4.74 -8.78
CA LEU A 123 12.72 3.71 -9.68
C LEU A 123 12.68 4.16 -11.15
N SER A 124 11.59 4.81 -11.60
CA SER A 124 11.52 5.30 -12.98
C SER A 124 12.60 6.34 -13.27
N ASN A 125 12.94 7.18 -12.29
CA ASN A 125 14.05 8.13 -12.40
C ASN A 125 15.41 7.41 -12.50
N PHE A 126 15.65 6.38 -11.67
CA PHE A 126 16.86 5.56 -11.77
C PHE A 126 16.97 4.83 -13.11
N LEU A 127 15.86 4.34 -13.62
CA LEU A 127 15.78 3.58 -14.88
C LEU A 127 15.78 4.48 -16.14
N CYS A 128 15.95 5.79 -16.00
CA CYS A 128 15.99 6.77 -17.08
C CYS A 128 14.71 6.85 -17.93
N PHE A 129 13.53 6.58 -17.30
CA PHE A 129 12.23 6.90 -17.90
C PHE A 129 11.31 7.62 -16.88
N PRO A 130 11.72 8.79 -16.37
CA PRO A 130 10.94 9.51 -15.36
C PRO A 130 9.50 9.72 -15.85
N LEU A 131 8.53 9.42 -14.96
CA LEU A 131 7.12 9.49 -15.33
C LEU A 131 6.64 10.93 -15.58
N SER A 132 7.30 11.92 -14.96
CA SER A 132 7.00 13.35 -15.06
C SER A 132 7.73 14.09 -16.18
N LEU A 133 8.78 13.50 -16.77
CA LEU A 133 9.63 14.16 -17.76
C LEU A 133 9.53 13.52 -19.15
N SER A 134 9.95 14.29 -20.16
CA SER A 134 10.09 13.81 -21.54
C SER A 134 11.32 12.90 -21.70
N LYS A 135 11.34 12.07 -22.75
CA LYS A 135 12.49 11.21 -23.09
C LYS A 135 13.81 11.99 -23.22
N ARG A 136 13.75 13.25 -23.70
CA ARG A 136 14.95 14.10 -23.87
C ARG A 136 15.61 14.49 -22.54
N GLN A 137 14.86 14.44 -21.44
CA GLN A 137 15.27 14.82 -20.09
C GLN A 137 15.45 13.60 -19.17
N ALA A 138 15.36 12.40 -19.73
CA ALA A 138 15.31 11.14 -18.98
C ALA A 138 16.48 10.94 -17.99
N ASN A 139 17.68 11.42 -18.33
CA ASN A 139 18.89 11.22 -17.53
C ASN A 139 19.06 12.23 -16.38
N ILE A 140 18.30 13.32 -16.35
CA ILE A 140 18.50 14.39 -15.36
C ILE A 140 18.30 13.84 -13.95
N ASN A 141 17.16 13.21 -13.71
CA ASN A 141 16.79 12.72 -12.39
C ASN A 141 17.61 11.51 -11.94
N ALA A 142 18.11 10.69 -12.88
CA ALA A 142 19.03 9.61 -12.55
C ALA A 142 20.31 10.17 -11.90
N GLY A 143 20.82 11.31 -12.39
CA GLY A 143 21.93 12.03 -11.78
C GLY A 143 21.65 12.54 -10.37
N ALA A 144 20.42 12.98 -10.10
CA ALA A 144 20.03 13.48 -8.77
C ALA A 144 20.02 12.40 -7.69
N LEU A 145 19.91 11.12 -8.05
CA LEU A 145 19.97 9.99 -7.12
C LEU A 145 21.41 9.70 -6.65
N ILE A 146 22.40 9.96 -7.51
CA ILE A 146 23.80 9.67 -7.21
C ILE A 146 24.31 10.61 -6.12
N GLY A 147 24.92 10.04 -5.08
CA GLY A 147 25.41 10.81 -3.92
C GLY A 147 24.33 11.22 -2.93
N SER A 148 23.07 10.84 -3.14
CA SER A 148 21.98 11.07 -2.20
C SER A 148 21.95 10.04 -1.07
N TYR A 149 21.27 10.38 0.02
CA TYR A 149 20.82 9.42 1.03
C TYR A 149 19.45 8.88 0.63
N LEU A 150 19.39 7.60 0.34
CA LEU A 150 18.19 6.92 -0.14
C LEU A 150 17.53 6.16 1.01
N VAL A 151 16.27 6.43 1.28
CA VAL A 151 15.48 5.71 2.27
C VAL A 151 14.34 4.97 1.57
N PHE A 152 14.24 3.66 1.79
CA PHE A 152 13.16 2.81 1.29
C PHE A 152 12.36 2.30 2.48
N ASP A 153 11.19 2.89 2.70
CA ASP A 153 10.31 2.50 3.79
C ASP A 153 9.26 1.48 3.34
N GLU A 154 8.81 0.65 4.28
CA GLU A 154 7.86 -0.44 4.06
C GLU A 154 8.26 -1.34 2.87
N PHE A 155 9.56 -1.67 2.80
CA PHE A 155 10.17 -2.41 1.68
C PHE A 155 9.46 -3.73 1.35
N HIS A 156 8.88 -4.38 2.34
CA HIS A 156 8.13 -5.64 2.20
C HIS A 156 6.81 -5.52 1.42
N LEU A 157 6.33 -4.28 1.16
CA LEU A 157 5.14 -4.03 0.32
C LEU A 157 5.44 -4.00 -1.18
N LEU A 158 6.70 -4.04 -1.56
CA LEU A 158 7.11 -4.02 -2.96
C LEU A 158 6.82 -5.38 -3.62
N ASP A 159 6.45 -5.34 -4.89
CA ASP A 159 6.29 -6.56 -5.68
C ASP A 159 7.65 -7.30 -5.79
N PRO A 160 7.73 -8.57 -5.34
CA PRO A 160 8.99 -9.31 -5.30
C PRO A 160 9.71 -9.41 -6.65
N LYS A 161 8.96 -9.55 -7.75
CA LYS A 161 9.50 -9.77 -9.10
C LYS A 161 9.77 -8.48 -9.87
N LEU A 162 9.17 -7.37 -9.46
CA LEU A 162 9.24 -6.09 -10.16
C LEU A 162 9.95 -5.03 -9.30
N SER A 163 9.20 -4.25 -8.52
CA SER A 163 9.78 -3.12 -7.78
C SER A 163 10.81 -3.52 -6.74
N MET A 164 10.62 -4.63 -6.01
CA MET A 164 11.63 -5.11 -5.04
C MET A 164 12.89 -5.56 -5.76
N ALA A 165 12.75 -6.36 -6.81
CA ALA A 165 13.87 -6.82 -7.63
C ALA A 165 14.65 -5.65 -8.26
N THR A 166 13.95 -4.68 -8.81
CA THR A 166 14.56 -3.46 -9.37
C THR A 166 15.25 -2.62 -8.31
N THR A 167 14.64 -2.47 -7.11
CA THR A 167 15.27 -1.76 -5.99
C THR A 167 16.57 -2.44 -5.56
N ILE A 168 16.58 -3.77 -5.45
CA ILE A 168 17.80 -4.53 -5.12
C ILE A 168 18.87 -4.30 -6.19
N GLY A 169 18.50 -4.35 -7.48
CA GLY A 169 19.42 -4.07 -8.59
C GLY A 169 19.96 -2.64 -8.54
N MET A 170 19.11 -1.65 -8.25
CA MET A 170 19.51 -0.26 -8.02
C MET A 170 20.53 -0.15 -6.87
N LEU A 171 20.24 -0.75 -5.73
CA LEU A 171 21.12 -0.69 -4.55
C LEU A 171 22.45 -1.42 -4.78
N LYS A 172 22.46 -2.53 -5.51
CA LYS A 172 23.70 -3.18 -5.94
C LYS A 172 24.56 -2.27 -6.81
N THR A 173 23.93 -1.51 -7.69
CA THR A 173 24.62 -0.54 -8.58
C THR A 173 25.14 0.65 -7.79
N LEU A 174 24.35 1.18 -6.85
CA LEU A 174 24.65 2.43 -6.16
C LEU A 174 25.33 2.28 -4.80
N LYS A 175 25.55 1.06 -4.30
CA LYS A 175 26.02 0.80 -2.91
C LYS A 175 27.32 1.51 -2.50
N ASN A 176 28.16 1.89 -3.46
CA ASN A 176 29.40 2.61 -3.21
C ASN A 176 29.29 4.12 -3.57
N LEU A 177 28.18 4.55 -4.15
CA LEU A 177 27.91 5.91 -4.60
C LEU A 177 26.89 6.63 -3.72
N CYS A 178 25.97 5.88 -3.14
CA CYS A 178 24.89 6.40 -2.31
C CYS A 178 24.94 5.76 -0.92
N ARG A 179 24.46 6.51 0.06
CA ARG A 179 24.12 5.96 1.38
C ARG A 179 22.66 5.57 1.38
N PHE A 180 22.31 4.44 1.99
CA PHE A 180 20.91 4.04 2.02
C PHE A 180 20.49 3.37 3.33
N CYS A 181 19.19 3.44 3.59
CA CYS A 181 18.49 2.75 4.66
C CYS A 181 17.25 2.06 4.09
N ILE A 182 17.17 0.75 4.20
CA ILE A 182 15.96 -0.04 3.94
C ILE A 182 15.23 -0.25 5.25
N MET A 183 13.93 0.00 5.29
CA MET A 183 13.10 -0.24 6.47
C MET A 183 12.00 -1.25 6.16
N THR A 184 11.84 -2.20 7.06
CA THR A 184 10.85 -3.27 6.94
C THR A 184 10.35 -3.72 8.31
N ALA A 185 9.15 -4.29 8.36
CA ALA A 185 8.59 -4.86 9.59
C ALA A 185 8.34 -6.38 9.49
N THR A 186 8.22 -6.93 8.29
CA THR A 186 7.64 -8.25 8.05
C THR A 186 8.38 -9.10 6.99
N LEU A 187 9.71 -8.97 6.89
CA LEU A 187 10.55 -9.89 6.11
C LEU A 187 11.13 -10.98 7.02
N SER A 188 11.33 -12.19 6.45
CA SER A 188 11.99 -13.29 7.17
C SER A 188 13.45 -12.96 7.45
N LYS A 189 13.97 -13.55 8.50
CA LYS A 189 15.39 -13.34 8.90
C LYS A 189 16.36 -13.79 7.83
N GLU A 190 16.07 -14.91 7.20
CA GLU A 190 16.88 -15.49 6.14
C GLU A 190 16.93 -14.58 4.93
N TYR A 191 15.80 -14.01 4.51
CA TYR A 191 15.74 -13.03 3.43
C TYR A 191 16.57 -11.78 3.74
N ILE A 192 16.45 -11.26 4.95
CA ILE A 192 17.25 -10.11 5.41
C ILE A 192 18.74 -10.43 5.37
N ASN A 193 19.15 -11.65 5.74
CA ASN A 193 20.54 -12.08 5.71
C ASN A 193 21.09 -12.18 4.28
N GLU A 194 20.31 -12.70 3.34
CA GLU A 194 20.70 -12.73 1.93
C GLU A 194 20.78 -11.32 1.34
N LEU A 195 19.80 -10.47 1.65
CA LEU A 195 19.80 -9.08 1.21
C LEU A 195 21.03 -8.32 1.74
N LYS A 196 21.36 -8.47 3.04
CA LYS A 196 22.56 -7.90 3.69
C LYS A 196 23.83 -8.20 2.91
N LYS A 197 24.05 -9.46 2.54
CA LYS A 197 25.27 -9.88 1.81
C LYS A 197 25.37 -9.18 0.45
N ASN A 198 24.26 -9.09 -0.27
CA ASN A 198 24.24 -8.62 -1.65
C ASN A 198 24.38 -7.09 -1.80
N ILE A 199 23.84 -6.32 -0.87
CA ILE A 199 23.91 -4.86 -0.93
C ILE A 199 24.94 -4.25 0.02
N ASN A 200 25.71 -5.09 0.75
CA ASN A 200 26.72 -4.64 1.71
C ASN A 200 26.16 -3.65 2.74
N ALA A 201 25.18 -4.10 3.51
CA ALA A 201 24.51 -3.29 4.53
C ALA A 201 24.65 -3.91 5.92
N GLU A 202 24.63 -3.10 6.97
CA GLU A 202 24.44 -3.55 8.34
C GLU A 202 22.97 -3.87 8.59
N VAL A 203 22.69 -4.73 9.58
CA VAL A 203 21.33 -5.04 9.98
C VAL A 203 21.13 -4.63 11.43
N ILE A 204 20.04 -3.93 11.69
CA ILE A 204 19.55 -3.65 13.05
C ILE A 204 18.18 -4.29 13.20
N THR A 205 18.02 -5.12 14.23
CA THR A 205 16.73 -5.65 14.66
C THR A 205 16.39 -5.15 16.06
N ILE A 206 15.11 -5.10 16.41
CA ILE A 206 14.71 -4.69 17.76
C ILE A 206 15.17 -5.69 18.83
N ASN A 207 15.38 -6.95 18.46
CA ASN A 207 15.84 -8.01 19.35
C ASN A 207 17.28 -7.78 19.84
N ASP A 208 18.07 -7.02 19.09
CA ASP A 208 19.44 -6.64 19.48
C ASP A 208 19.43 -5.61 20.63
N PHE A 209 18.26 -5.07 20.98
CA PHE A 209 18.06 -4.03 22.00
C PHE A 209 16.98 -4.43 23.01
N PRO A 210 17.28 -5.34 23.96
CA PRO A 210 16.29 -5.86 24.92
C PRO A 210 15.63 -4.78 25.79
N GLU A 211 16.34 -3.72 26.10
CA GLU A 211 15.81 -2.60 26.91
C GLU A 211 14.75 -1.82 26.13
N ASP A 212 15.03 -1.48 24.86
CA ASP A 212 14.06 -0.82 23.98
C ASP A 212 12.84 -1.71 23.77
N THR A 213 13.07 -3.03 23.61
CA THR A 213 11.99 -4.01 23.48
C THR A 213 11.09 -4.02 24.73
N LYS A 214 11.66 -3.94 25.93
CA LYS A 214 10.88 -3.86 27.18
C LYS A 214 10.06 -2.57 27.25
N ILE A 215 10.66 -1.41 26.96
CA ILE A 215 9.97 -0.12 26.96
C ILE A 215 8.80 -0.15 25.96
N ILE A 216 9.05 -0.56 24.73
CA ILE A 216 8.01 -0.64 23.68
C ILE A 216 6.91 -1.64 24.06
N LYS A 217 7.21 -2.72 24.77
CA LYS A 217 6.22 -3.68 25.28
C LYS A 217 5.40 -3.10 26.44
N SER A 218 6.05 -2.51 27.45
CA SER A 218 5.38 -1.97 28.63
C SER A 218 4.39 -0.84 28.31
N LEU A 219 4.68 -0.05 27.29
CA LEU A 219 3.79 1.01 26.82
C LEU A 219 2.56 0.49 26.06
N LYS A 220 2.48 -0.81 25.75
CA LYS A 220 1.49 -1.33 24.81
C LYS A 220 0.50 -2.35 25.40
N ILE A 221 0.78 -3.00 26.53
CA ILE A 221 -0.11 -4.02 27.09
C ILE A 221 -0.93 -3.38 28.24
N PRO A 222 -2.28 -3.39 28.14
CA PRO A 222 -3.13 -2.88 29.21
C PRO A 222 -2.97 -3.70 30.49
N GLU A 223 -3.21 -3.07 31.63
CA GLU A 223 -3.20 -3.74 32.92
C GLU A 223 -4.27 -4.85 32.97
N GLY A 224 -3.90 -6.02 33.45
CA GLY A 224 -4.81 -7.19 33.54
C GLY A 224 -4.84 -8.07 32.26
N TYR A 225 -4.02 -7.80 31.27
CA TYR A 225 -3.92 -8.62 30.05
C TYR A 225 -2.50 -9.15 29.84
N ASP A 226 -2.39 -10.40 29.38
CA ASP A 226 -1.10 -11.01 29.01
C ASP A 226 -0.59 -10.55 27.64
N ALA A 227 -1.51 -10.12 26.76
CA ALA A 227 -1.23 -9.62 25.43
C ALA A 227 -2.21 -8.51 25.03
N LYS A 228 -1.80 -7.65 24.14
CA LYS A 228 -2.61 -6.53 23.63
C LYS A 228 -3.74 -6.99 22.71
N LYS A 229 -3.57 -8.13 22.03
CA LYS A 229 -4.49 -8.64 21.00
C LYS A 229 -4.75 -10.11 21.17
N SER A 230 -6.02 -10.51 21.15
CA SER A 230 -6.42 -11.91 20.98
C SER A 230 -6.70 -12.21 19.51
N VAL A 231 -6.46 -13.46 19.12
CA VAL A 231 -6.76 -13.96 17.77
C VAL A 231 -7.72 -15.15 17.89
N ILE A 232 -8.82 -15.08 17.16
CA ILE A 232 -9.88 -16.08 17.21
C ILE A 232 -10.20 -16.49 15.77
N VAL A 233 -9.79 -17.69 15.40
CA VAL A 233 -10.05 -18.24 14.05
C VAL A 233 -11.43 -18.84 13.96
N LYS A 234 -12.14 -18.53 12.88
CA LYS A 234 -13.48 -19.01 12.55
C LYS A 234 -13.46 -19.81 11.26
N ASN A 235 -14.08 -21.00 11.27
CA ASN A 235 -14.24 -21.83 10.07
C ASN A 235 -15.55 -21.48 9.33
N GLU A 236 -15.87 -20.20 9.24
CA GLU A 236 -17.06 -19.64 8.58
C GLU A 236 -16.67 -18.36 7.86
N THR A 237 -17.47 -17.90 6.92
CA THR A 237 -17.27 -16.62 6.24
C THR A 237 -17.81 -15.45 7.07
N ILE A 238 -17.37 -14.24 6.77
CA ILE A 238 -17.87 -13.03 7.45
C ILE A 238 -19.33 -12.80 7.08
N SER A 239 -20.19 -12.67 8.09
CA SER A 239 -21.60 -12.31 7.92
C SER A 239 -21.97 -11.04 8.68
N THR A 240 -22.98 -10.33 8.18
CA THR A 240 -23.56 -9.15 8.81
C THR A 240 -23.96 -9.39 10.26
N GLN A 241 -24.62 -10.53 10.55
CA GLN A 241 -25.02 -10.87 11.90
C GLN A 241 -23.84 -11.02 12.86
N THR A 242 -22.75 -11.66 12.40
CA THR A 242 -21.55 -11.87 13.21
C THR A 242 -20.88 -10.56 13.54
N VAL A 243 -20.78 -9.64 12.57
CA VAL A 243 -20.21 -8.29 12.75
C VAL A 243 -21.04 -7.51 13.78
N LEU A 244 -22.36 -7.44 13.59
CA LEU A 244 -23.25 -6.65 14.46
C LEU A 244 -23.30 -7.20 15.88
N LYS A 245 -23.37 -8.52 16.07
CA LYS A 245 -23.38 -9.16 17.41
C LYS A 245 -22.09 -8.92 18.21
N ARG A 246 -20.94 -8.76 17.54
CA ARG A 246 -19.63 -8.60 18.18
C ARG A 246 -19.18 -7.14 18.25
N HIS A 247 -19.94 -6.24 17.69
CA HIS A 247 -19.64 -4.82 17.78
C HIS A 247 -19.61 -4.36 19.24
N LYS A 248 -18.56 -3.63 19.61
CA LYS A 248 -18.42 -2.97 20.92
C LYS A 248 -18.56 -1.47 20.73
N LYS A 249 -17.47 -0.80 20.42
CA LYS A 249 -17.43 0.64 20.19
C LYS A 249 -16.90 0.96 18.80
N LYS A 250 -15.74 0.43 18.44
CA LYS A 250 -15.15 0.59 17.12
C LYS A 250 -14.88 -0.77 16.51
N THR A 251 -15.46 -1.00 15.36
CA THR A 251 -15.29 -2.28 14.63
C THR A 251 -14.71 -1.98 13.25
N ILE A 252 -13.68 -2.73 12.86
CA ILE A 252 -13.13 -2.74 11.50
C ILE A 252 -13.37 -4.11 10.88
N VAL A 253 -13.97 -4.11 9.69
CA VAL A 253 -14.17 -5.30 8.86
C VAL A 253 -13.30 -5.17 7.62
N ILE A 254 -12.45 -6.17 7.35
CA ILE A 254 -11.55 -6.17 6.20
C ILE A 254 -11.82 -7.36 5.31
N CYS A 255 -12.33 -7.08 4.11
CA CYS A 255 -12.56 -8.06 3.07
C CYS A 255 -11.40 -8.05 2.05
N ASN A 256 -11.16 -9.19 1.40
CA ASN A 256 -10.14 -9.27 0.36
C ASN A 256 -10.62 -8.66 -0.97
N ARG A 257 -11.93 -8.65 -1.20
CA ARG A 257 -12.55 -8.18 -2.44
C ARG A 257 -13.52 -7.03 -2.18
N VAL A 258 -13.55 -6.10 -3.13
CA VAL A 258 -14.41 -4.91 -3.06
C VAL A 258 -15.89 -5.31 -3.04
N GLU A 259 -16.29 -6.26 -3.86
CA GLU A 259 -17.68 -6.73 -3.96
C GLU A 259 -18.20 -7.24 -2.60
N LYS A 260 -17.37 -7.99 -1.86
CA LYS A 260 -17.74 -8.48 -0.51
C LYS A 260 -17.88 -7.34 0.49
N ALA A 261 -16.99 -6.35 0.41
CA ALA A 261 -17.07 -5.17 1.28
C ALA A 261 -18.33 -4.34 0.99
N GLN A 262 -18.67 -4.14 -0.28
CA GLN A 262 -19.90 -3.45 -0.70
C GLN A 262 -21.15 -4.21 -0.26
N GLN A 263 -21.18 -5.52 -0.45
CA GLN A 263 -22.28 -6.37 0.00
C GLN A 263 -22.53 -6.22 1.51
N LEU A 264 -21.49 -6.39 2.33
CA LEU A 264 -21.61 -6.27 3.78
C LEU A 264 -22.03 -4.86 4.21
N TYR A 265 -21.52 -3.82 3.54
CA TYR A 265 -21.90 -2.44 3.82
C TYR A 265 -23.40 -2.22 3.56
N ASN A 266 -23.90 -2.64 2.40
CA ASN A 266 -25.32 -2.50 2.05
C ASN A 266 -26.20 -3.28 3.04
N GLU A 267 -25.87 -4.54 3.31
CA GLU A 267 -26.60 -5.36 4.28
C GLU A 267 -26.63 -4.73 5.69
N ILE A 268 -25.49 -4.22 6.20
CA ILE A 268 -25.41 -3.60 7.53
C ILE A 268 -26.23 -2.30 7.56
N THR A 269 -26.16 -1.49 6.51
CA THR A 269 -26.89 -0.21 6.47
C THR A 269 -28.40 -0.39 6.31
N GLU A 270 -28.85 -1.49 5.69
CA GLU A 270 -30.27 -1.85 5.55
C GLU A 270 -30.83 -2.53 6.80
N THR A 271 -29.97 -3.15 7.62
CA THR A 271 -30.40 -3.87 8.84
C THR A 271 -31.02 -2.93 9.86
N ASN A 272 -32.06 -3.41 10.56
CA ASN A 272 -32.65 -2.69 11.69
C ASN A 272 -31.73 -2.77 12.92
N LEU A 273 -30.96 -1.71 13.15
CA LEU A 273 -29.99 -1.63 14.25
C LEU A 273 -30.65 -1.69 15.64
N GLY A 274 -31.93 -1.29 15.75
CA GLY A 274 -32.68 -1.32 17.02
C GLY A 274 -32.95 -2.74 17.56
N GLY A 275 -32.73 -3.79 16.77
CA GLY A 275 -32.80 -5.18 17.19
C GLY A 275 -31.59 -5.70 17.97
N PHE A 276 -30.54 -4.88 18.14
CA PHE A 276 -29.30 -5.26 18.80
C PHE A 276 -29.01 -4.32 19.99
N GLU A 277 -28.99 -4.84 21.20
CA GLU A 277 -28.74 -4.07 22.42
C GLU A 277 -27.34 -3.40 22.43
N ASN A 278 -26.35 -4.09 21.87
CA ASN A 278 -24.97 -3.60 21.80
C ASN A 278 -24.72 -2.52 20.75
N LEU A 279 -25.71 -2.18 19.92
CA LEU A 279 -25.63 -1.13 18.91
C LEU A 279 -26.22 0.21 19.36
N GLN A 280 -26.59 0.32 20.65
CA GLN A 280 -27.08 1.59 21.20
C GLN A 280 -25.99 2.68 21.04
N GLY A 281 -26.36 3.78 20.38
CA GLY A 281 -25.42 4.88 20.08
C GLY A 281 -24.69 4.78 18.73
N LEU A 282 -24.77 3.67 18.00
CA LEU A 282 -24.27 3.57 16.65
C LEU A 282 -25.21 4.32 15.68
N LYS A 283 -24.69 5.39 15.07
CA LYS A 283 -25.40 6.12 14.03
C LYS A 283 -25.14 5.50 12.67
N ARG A 284 -26.12 5.47 11.77
CA ARG A 284 -25.90 4.99 10.39
C ARG A 284 -24.84 5.80 9.65
N SER A 285 -24.71 7.10 9.94
CA SER A 285 -23.65 7.96 9.41
C SER A 285 -22.23 7.55 9.84
N ASN A 286 -22.11 6.77 10.92
CA ASN A 286 -20.83 6.28 11.43
C ASN A 286 -20.49 4.87 10.90
N ILE A 287 -21.29 4.35 9.95
CA ILE A 287 -21.00 3.13 9.20
C ILE A 287 -20.36 3.55 7.87
N ILE A 288 -19.09 3.28 7.69
CA ILE A 288 -18.30 3.78 6.56
C ILE A 288 -17.81 2.61 5.74
N CYS A 289 -17.94 2.71 4.40
CA CYS A 289 -17.29 1.83 3.44
C CYS A 289 -16.11 2.56 2.79
N LEU A 290 -14.91 1.92 2.75
CA LEU A 290 -13.74 2.46 2.07
C LEU A 290 -12.96 1.38 1.31
N HIS A 291 -12.81 1.58 -0.01
CA HIS A 291 -12.04 0.73 -0.91
C HIS A 291 -11.50 1.54 -2.10
N SER A 292 -10.88 0.90 -3.08
CA SER A 292 -10.25 1.59 -4.23
C SER A 292 -11.23 2.23 -5.21
N ARG A 293 -12.52 1.84 -5.22
CA ARG A 293 -13.50 2.26 -6.24
C ARG A 293 -14.34 3.46 -5.78
N PHE A 294 -13.66 4.50 -5.26
CA PHE A 294 -14.27 5.80 -4.98
C PHE A 294 -13.57 6.88 -5.80
N PHE A 295 -14.31 7.91 -6.19
CA PHE A 295 -13.69 9.13 -6.68
C PHE A 295 -12.82 9.78 -5.59
N ASP A 296 -11.77 10.48 -6.01
CA ASP A 296 -10.78 11.05 -5.09
C ASP A 296 -11.40 11.98 -4.04
N ASP A 297 -12.38 12.81 -4.43
CA ASP A 297 -13.03 13.73 -3.50
C ASP A 297 -13.86 13.02 -2.44
N ASP A 298 -14.61 11.98 -2.83
CA ASP A 298 -15.39 11.19 -1.87
C ASP A 298 -14.46 10.34 -0.98
N ARG A 299 -13.39 9.84 -1.55
CA ARG A 299 -12.35 9.11 -0.81
C ARG A 299 -11.70 9.99 0.25
N LYS A 300 -11.29 11.22 -0.09
CA LYS A 300 -10.69 12.18 0.84
C LYS A 300 -11.64 12.50 2.01
N LYS A 301 -12.92 12.77 1.72
CA LYS A 301 -13.93 12.99 2.77
C LYS A 301 -14.06 11.79 3.71
N LYS A 302 -14.09 10.57 3.16
CA LYS A 302 -14.16 9.35 3.97
C LYS A 302 -12.89 9.15 4.81
N GLU A 303 -11.71 9.41 4.27
CA GLU A 303 -10.44 9.32 4.99
C GLU A 303 -10.37 10.33 6.15
N GLU A 304 -10.88 11.55 5.96
CA GLU A 304 -11.01 12.56 7.02
C GLU A 304 -11.98 12.10 8.11
N GLU A 305 -13.14 11.58 7.73
CA GLU A 305 -14.13 11.06 8.65
C GLU A 305 -13.63 9.83 9.42
N LEU A 306 -12.86 8.96 8.78
CA LEU A 306 -12.19 7.84 9.44
C LEU A 306 -11.16 8.30 10.47
N LYS A 307 -10.34 9.30 10.14
CA LYS A 307 -9.41 9.89 11.11
C LYS A 307 -10.14 10.49 12.31
N ARG A 308 -11.30 11.13 12.08
CA ARG A 308 -12.14 11.67 13.14
C ARG A 308 -12.72 10.56 14.02
N LEU A 309 -13.38 9.54 13.42
CA LEU A 309 -14.09 8.49 14.15
C LEU A 309 -13.17 7.46 14.81
N PHE A 310 -12.11 7.03 14.12
CA PHE A 310 -11.21 5.97 14.55
C PHE A 310 -9.87 6.47 15.12
N GLY A 311 -9.71 7.80 15.28
CA GLY A 311 -8.56 8.40 15.95
C GLY A 311 -8.58 8.20 17.47
N SER A 312 -7.46 8.46 18.13
CA SER A 312 -7.22 8.16 19.56
C SER A 312 -8.18 8.84 20.54
N ASN A 313 -8.78 9.98 20.17
CA ASN A 313 -9.54 10.82 21.10
C ASN A 313 -11.06 10.80 20.87
N ASN A 314 -11.56 9.93 19.99
CA ASN A 314 -12.99 9.88 19.66
C ASN A 314 -13.67 8.70 20.36
N GLU A 315 -14.78 9.01 21.06
CA GLU A 315 -15.56 8.06 21.84
C GLU A 315 -16.82 7.55 21.12
N GLU A 316 -17.12 8.07 19.92
CA GLU A 316 -18.31 7.67 19.15
C GLU A 316 -18.20 6.21 18.68
N SER A 317 -19.35 5.53 18.67
CA SER A 317 -19.47 4.19 18.09
C SER A 317 -19.42 4.25 16.57
N ALA A 318 -18.62 3.38 15.94
CA ALA A 318 -18.42 3.38 14.48
C ALA A 318 -18.07 1.98 13.94
N ILE A 319 -18.48 1.71 12.70
CA ILE A 319 -18.12 0.52 11.93
C ILE A 319 -17.46 0.94 10.62
N LEU A 320 -16.28 0.43 10.35
CA LEU A 320 -15.59 0.55 9.06
C LEU A 320 -15.63 -0.79 8.33
N ILE A 321 -16.13 -0.80 7.10
CA ILE A 321 -16.01 -1.93 6.18
C ILE A 321 -15.01 -1.52 5.09
N SER A 322 -13.96 -2.32 4.89
CA SER A 322 -12.89 -1.92 4.00
C SER A 322 -12.22 -3.10 3.31
N THR A 323 -11.24 -2.79 2.49
CA THR A 323 -10.34 -3.76 1.85
C THR A 323 -8.88 -3.46 2.27
N GLN A 324 -7.90 -3.92 1.48
CA GLN A 324 -6.47 -3.70 1.73
C GLN A 324 -6.06 -2.22 1.85
N VAL A 325 -6.90 -1.29 1.42
CA VAL A 325 -6.57 0.15 1.39
C VAL A 325 -6.24 0.75 2.77
N ILE A 326 -6.63 0.07 3.86
CA ILE A 326 -6.34 0.50 5.23
C ILE A 326 -5.12 -0.20 5.86
N GLU A 327 -4.51 -1.16 5.18
CA GLU A 327 -3.32 -1.87 5.68
C GLU A 327 -2.15 -0.91 5.93
N ALA A 328 -2.04 0.13 5.10
CA ALA A 328 -1.00 1.16 5.23
C ALA A 328 -1.58 2.59 5.09
N GLY A 329 -0.89 3.58 5.64
CA GLY A 329 -1.20 5.00 5.43
C GLY A 329 -2.29 5.61 6.33
N MET A 330 -2.96 4.83 7.18
CA MET A 330 -4.01 5.36 8.07
C MET A 330 -3.67 5.14 9.54
N ASP A 331 -3.86 6.17 10.34
CA ASP A 331 -3.67 6.12 11.79
C ASP A 331 -5.01 5.96 12.51
N ILE A 332 -5.53 4.74 12.45
CA ILE A 332 -6.84 4.33 12.98
C ILE A 332 -6.70 3.12 13.90
N SER A 333 -7.62 2.98 14.86
CA SER A 333 -7.69 1.86 15.79
C SER A 333 -9.11 1.36 16.02
N CYS A 334 -9.24 0.07 16.33
CA CYS A 334 -10.48 -0.56 16.75
C CYS A 334 -10.26 -1.54 17.91
N GLU A 335 -11.32 -1.86 18.63
CA GLU A 335 -11.36 -2.89 19.68
C GLU A 335 -11.77 -4.24 19.11
N THR A 336 -12.61 -4.24 18.07
CA THR A 336 -13.09 -5.47 17.41
C THR A 336 -12.71 -5.42 15.93
N MET A 337 -12.06 -6.47 15.47
CA MET A 337 -11.65 -6.60 14.08
C MET A 337 -12.15 -7.90 13.48
N HIS A 338 -12.79 -7.83 12.32
CA HIS A 338 -13.18 -8.96 11.51
C HIS A 338 -12.35 -8.94 10.22
N VAL A 339 -11.61 -10.02 9.94
CA VAL A 339 -10.76 -10.09 8.75
C VAL A 339 -10.96 -11.39 8.00
N GLU A 340 -11.10 -11.34 6.69
CA GLU A 340 -10.90 -12.51 5.85
C GLU A 340 -9.43 -12.92 5.89
N VAL A 341 -9.15 -14.22 5.88
CA VAL A 341 -7.78 -14.75 5.87
C VAL A 341 -7.01 -14.17 4.68
N SER A 342 -5.76 -13.83 4.93
CA SER A 342 -4.82 -13.30 3.94
C SER A 342 -3.41 -13.81 4.24
N PRO A 343 -2.44 -13.68 3.33
CA PRO A 343 -1.05 -13.96 3.67
C PRO A 343 -0.60 -13.25 4.93
N ILE A 344 0.30 -13.88 5.69
CA ILE A 344 0.67 -13.41 7.03
C ILE A 344 1.16 -11.96 7.08
N ASN A 345 1.88 -11.49 6.08
CA ASN A 345 2.33 -10.10 5.98
C ASN A 345 1.15 -9.12 5.94
N SER A 346 0.15 -9.36 5.09
CA SER A 346 -1.08 -8.56 5.03
C SER A 346 -1.89 -8.67 6.33
N PHE A 347 -2.04 -9.89 6.88
CA PHE A 347 -2.71 -10.09 8.16
C PHE A 347 -2.07 -9.26 9.29
N LEU A 348 -0.76 -9.25 9.41
CA LEU A 348 -0.06 -8.47 10.44
C LEU A 348 -0.25 -6.96 10.28
N GLN A 349 -0.34 -6.44 9.06
CA GLN A 349 -0.64 -5.03 8.79
C GLN A 349 -2.07 -4.67 9.21
N ARG A 350 -3.05 -5.53 8.88
CA ARG A 350 -4.44 -5.43 9.34
C ARG A 350 -4.50 -5.45 10.86
N ALA A 351 -3.90 -6.46 11.47
CA ALA A 351 -3.80 -6.59 12.92
C ALA A 351 -3.15 -5.36 13.59
N GLY A 352 -2.29 -4.65 12.87
CA GLY A 352 -1.71 -3.37 13.28
C GLY A 352 -2.74 -2.25 13.49
N ARG A 353 -3.98 -2.39 12.98
CA ARG A 353 -5.11 -1.45 13.16
C ARG A 353 -6.03 -1.84 14.32
N CYS A 354 -5.81 -2.98 14.94
CA CYS A 354 -6.53 -3.40 16.14
C CYS A 354 -5.71 -3.05 17.37
N ALA A 355 -6.32 -2.46 18.39
CA ALA A 355 -5.67 -2.02 19.62
C ALA A 355 -4.32 -1.32 19.34
N ARG A 356 -4.35 -0.26 18.53
CA ARG A 356 -3.14 0.42 18.06
C ARG A 356 -2.54 1.31 19.14
N TRP A 357 -3.39 2.00 19.89
CA TRP A 357 -2.98 2.98 20.89
C TRP A 357 -2.53 2.32 22.21
N GLU A 358 -1.87 3.09 23.04
CA GLU A 358 -1.50 2.68 24.39
C GLU A 358 -2.76 2.41 25.23
N GLY A 359 -2.72 1.39 26.08
CA GLY A 359 -3.84 1.04 26.96
C GLY A 359 -5.03 0.33 26.28
N GLU A 360 -5.01 0.13 24.96
CA GLU A 360 -6.09 -0.59 24.26
C GLU A 360 -5.87 -2.10 24.26
N TYR A 361 -6.98 -2.84 24.33
CA TYR A 361 -7.07 -4.26 24.07
C TYR A 361 -8.00 -4.50 22.86
N GLY A 362 -7.71 -5.52 22.06
CA GLY A 362 -8.51 -5.81 20.87
C GLY A 362 -8.64 -7.28 20.55
N GLU A 363 -9.77 -7.62 19.92
CA GLU A 363 -10.10 -8.97 19.47
C GLU A 363 -10.10 -9.01 17.94
N ILE A 364 -9.34 -9.96 17.38
CA ILE A 364 -9.23 -10.17 15.94
C ILE A 364 -9.89 -11.50 15.60
N PHE A 365 -11.01 -11.43 14.89
CA PHE A 365 -11.71 -12.58 14.36
C PHE A 365 -11.26 -12.82 12.92
N VAL A 366 -10.65 -13.98 12.66
CA VAL A 366 -10.15 -14.36 11.34
C VAL A 366 -11.12 -15.36 10.72
N TYR A 367 -11.61 -15.05 9.55
CA TYR A 367 -12.63 -15.81 8.85
C TYR A 367 -12.07 -16.47 7.59
N ASP A 368 -12.71 -17.57 7.24
CA ASP A 368 -12.49 -18.21 5.95
C ASP A 368 -13.06 -17.37 4.80
N ILE A 369 -12.57 -17.62 3.60
CA ILE A 369 -13.05 -17.01 2.35
C ILE A 369 -14.11 -17.90 1.71
N LEU A 370 -14.03 -19.22 1.94
CA LEU A 370 -14.90 -20.21 1.33
C LEU A 370 -15.92 -20.74 2.34
N GLU A 371 -17.16 -20.93 1.86
CA GLU A 371 -18.16 -21.71 2.55
C GLU A 371 -17.77 -23.20 2.56
N LEU A 372 -18.32 -23.96 3.52
CA LEU A 372 -18.01 -25.39 3.67
C LEU A 372 -18.29 -26.17 2.37
N GLU A 373 -19.45 -25.94 1.74
CA GLU A 373 -19.83 -26.59 0.48
C GLU A 373 -18.85 -26.30 -0.66
N GLU A 374 -18.24 -25.13 -0.68
CA GLU A 374 -17.23 -24.76 -1.69
C GLU A 374 -15.89 -25.45 -1.44
N ARG A 375 -15.52 -25.67 -0.17
CA ARG A 375 -14.34 -26.46 0.18
C ARG A 375 -14.50 -27.91 -0.23
N GLU A 376 -15.65 -28.52 0.06
CA GLU A 376 -15.98 -29.89 -0.35
C GLU A 376 -15.88 -30.06 -1.87
N LYS A 377 -16.39 -29.09 -2.64
CA LYS A 377 -16.26 -29.11 -4.11
C LYS A 377 -14.83 -29.05 -4.61
N LEU A 378 -13.91 -28.39 -3.90
CA LEU A 378 -12.50 -28.35 -4.30
C LEU A 378 -11.77 -29.69 -4.07
N GLU A 379 -12.22 -30.51 -3.13
CA GLU A 379 -11.62 -31.80 -2.76
C GLU A 379 -12.02 -32.94 -3.71
N ILE A 380 -13.11 -32.78 -4.49
CA ILE A 380 -13.57 -33.78 -5.44
C ILE A 380 -12.64 -33.78 -6.66
N GLU A 381 -12.00 -34.89 -6.98
CA GLU A 381 -11.27 -35.05 -8.24
C GLU A 381 -12.29 -35.23 -9.38
N THR A 382 -12.11 -34.50 -10.48
CA THR A 382 -13.02 -34.54 -11.63
C THR A 382 -12.27 -34.25 -12.91
N ASP A 383 -12.71 -34.92 -13.98
CA ASP A 383 -12.30 -34.66 -15.36
C ASP A 383 -13.40 -33.89 -16.14
N ASP A 384 -14.48 -33.47 -15.47
CA ASP A 384 -15.58 -32.70 -16.08
C ASP A 384 -15.17 -31.23 -16.23
N GLU A 385 -15.27 -30.70 -17.46
CA GLU A 385 -14.89 -29.32 -17.79
C GLU A 385 -15.70 -28.26 -17.01
N GLU A 386 -16.99 -28.54 -16.73
CA GLU A 386 -17.85 -27.59 -16.02
C GLU A 386 -17.52 -27.55 -14.55
N GLU A 387 -17.22 -28.71 -13.94
CA GLU A 387 -16.74 -28.77 -12.55
C GLU A 387 -15.34 -28.14 -12.41
N GLU A 388 -14.44 -28.32 -13.40
CA GLU A 388 -13.15 -27.60 -13.41
C GLU A 388 -13.33 -26.09 -13.48
N LYS A 389 -14.29 -25.57 -14.27
CA LYS A 389 -14.60 -24.13 -14.29
C LYS A 389 -15.11 -23.65 -12.93
N GLN A 390 -15.97 -24.43 -12.27
CA GLN A 390 -16.45 -24.11 -10.91
C GLN A 390 -15.30 -24.07 -9.92
N LYS A 391 -14.39 -25.03 -9.94
CA LYS A 391 -13.18 -25.04 -9.09
C LYS A 391 -12.30 -23.83 -9.33
N ARG A 392 -12.09 -23.44 -10.58
CA ARG A 392 -11.36 -22.20 -10.92
C ARG A 392 -12.07 -20.97 -10.37
N ALA A 393 -13.39 -20.89 -10.47
CA ALA A 393 -14.17 -19.79 -9.92
C ALA A 393 -14.05 -19.70 -8.38
N ILE A 394 -14.12 -20.86 -7.69
CA ILE A 394 -13.91 -20.94 -6.24
C ILE A 394 -12.49 -20.51 -5.87
N ASN A 395 -11.46 -21.02 -6.57
CA ASN A 395 -10.07 -20.63 -6.32
C ASN A 395 -9.84 -19.13 -6.53
N ASN A 396 -10.55 -18.51 -7.49
CA ASN A 396 -10.47 -17.06 -7.73
C ASN A 396 -11.03 -16.21 -6.57
N LYS A 397 -11.75 -16.79 -5.60
CA LYS A 397 -12.18 -16.07 -4.40
C LYS A 397 -11.01 -15.64 -3.51
N TYR A 398 -9.86 -16.34 -3.59
CA TYR A 398 -8.64 -15.94 -2.88
C TYR A 398 -7.97 -14.69 -3.44
N LEU A 399 -8.29 -14.30 -4.69
CA LEU A 399 -7.69 -13.10 -5.27
C LEU A 399 -7.94 -11.86 -4.40
N PRO A 400 -6.95 -10.96 -4.29
CA PRO A 400 -5.68 -10.92 -5.05
C PRO A 400 -4.53 -11.75 -4.45
N TYR A 401 -4.80 -12.61 -3.48
CA TYR A 401 -3.77 -13.35 -2.74
C TYR A 401 -3.54 -14.77 -3.28
N ASP A 402 -2.37 -15.30 -2.93
CA ASP A 402 -2.01 -16.69 -3.16
C ASP A 402 -2.79 -17.58 -2.19
N LYS A 403 -3.53 -18.57 -2.74
CA LYS A 403 -4.34 -19.51 -1.97
C LYS A 403 -3.51 -20.26 -0.93
N SER A 404 -2.35 -20.79 -1.33
CA SER A 404 -1.52 -21.63 -0.45
C SER A 404 -0.99 -20.84 0.75
N LEU A 405 -0.67 -19.57 0.57
CA LEU A 405 -0.26 -18.69 1.67
C LEU A 405 -1.42 -18.34 2.60
N CYS A 406 -2.63 -18.15 2.07
CA CYS A 406 -3.82 -17.91 2.88
C CYS A 406 -4.13 -19.16 3.74
N GLU A 407 -4.13 -20.34 3.14
CA GLU A 407 -4.40 -21.61 3.83
C GLU A 407 -3.35 -21.89 4.91
N LEU A 408 -2.07 -21.74 4.62
CA LEU A 408 -0.99 -21.90 5.59
C LEU A 408 -1.09 -20.85 6.73
N THR A 409 -1.45 -19.60 6.40
CA THR A 409 -1.69 -18.57 7.42
C THR A 409 -2.85 -18.96 8.33
N MET A 410 -3.95 -19.44 7.75
CA MET A 410 -5.12 -19.89 8.52
C MET A 410 -4.79 -21.04 9.47
N GLU A 411 -4.01 -22.02 9.00
CA GLU A 411 -3.53 -23.15 9.79
C GLU A 411 -2.69 -22.66 10.97
N LYS A 412 -1.69 -21.83 10.72
CA LYS A 412 -0.80 -21.33 11.77
C LYS A 412 -1.48 -20.40 12.76
N LEU A 413 -2.49 -19.63 12.34
CA LEU A 413 -3.26 -18.81 13.26
C LEU A 413 -4.16 -19.61 14.20
N LYS A 414 -4.56 -20.85 13.85
CA LYS A 414 -5.28 -21.77 14.76
C LYS A 414 -4.43 -22.24 15.94
N GLU A 415 -3.09 -22.20 15.80
CA GLU A 415 -2.15 -22.63 16.83
C GLU A 415 -1.93 -21.56 17.92
N ILE A 416 -2.42 -20.32 17.72
CA ILE A 416 -2.22 -19.20 18.62
C ILE A 416 -3.55 -18.63 19.13
N SER A 417 -3.54 -18.07 20.34
CA SER A 417 -4.69 -17.33 20.91
C SER A 417 -4.41 -15.83 21.07
N THR A 418 -3.14 -15.44 21.01
CA THR A 418 -2.70 -14.05 21.19
C THR A 418 -1.68 -13.66 20.13
N LEU A 419 -1.56 -12.36 19.86
CA LEU A 419 -0.62 -11.83 18.88
C LEU A 419 0.28 -10.78 19.52
N ASP A 420 1.55 -11.13 19.64
CA ASP A 420 2.63 -10.24 20.03
C ASP A 420 3.71 -10.17 18.92
N LYS A 421 4.78 -9.42 19.17
CA LYS A 421 5.87 -9.25 18.19
C LYS A 421 6.66 -10.52 17.94
N ASN A 422 6.91 -11.32 18.98
CA ASN A 422 7.69 -12.54 18.85
C ASN A 422 6.91 -13.59 18.05
N ILE A 423 5.62 -13.71 18.37
CA ILE A 423 4.69 -14.59 17.64
C ILE A 423 4.58 -14.11 16.19
N SER A 424 4.44 -12.80 15.95
CA SER A 424 4.38 -12.24 14.61
C SER A 424 5.62 -12.57 13.77
N GLN A 425 6.83 -12.37 14.32
CA GLN A 425 8.08 -12.71 13.61
C GLN A 425 8.21 -14.21 13.37
N LYS A 426 7.85 -15.04 14.35
CA LYS A 426 7.83 -16.49 14.19
C LYS A 426 6.93 -16.93 13.05
N LEU A 427 5.71 -16.39 12.99
CA LEU A 427 4.76 -16.67 11.91
C LEU A 427 5.30 -16.23 10.53
N VAL A 428 5.94 -15.06 10.45
CA VAL A 428 6.58 -14.61 9.20
C VAL A 428 7.67 -15.58 8.78
N ASP A 429 8.58 -15.94 9.69
CA ASP A 429 9.68 -16.87 9.41
C ASP A 429 9.14 -18.25 8.97
N GLU A 430 8.08 -18.78 9.61
CA GLU A 430 7.52 -20.09 9.27
C GLU A 430 6.74 -20.12 7.95
N ILE A 431 6.02 -19.03 7.63
CA ILE A 431 5.09 -19.00 6.48
C ILE A 431 5.75 -18.45 5.23
N LEU A 432 6.53 -17.38 5.34
CA LEU A 432 7.05 -16.67 4.15
C LEU A 432 8.46 -17.10 3.74
N MET A 433 9.30 -17.60 4.64
CA MET A 433 10.71 -17.85 4.40
C MET A 433 10.97 -18.62 3.08
N ASN A 434 10.30 -19.75 2.89
CA ASN A 434 10.54 -20.60 1.71
C ASN A 434 10.17 -19.88 0.41
N LYS A 435 9.06 -19.13 0.41
CA LYS A 435 8.61 -18.36 -0.75
C LYS A 435 9.56 -17.20 -1.01
N GLU A 436 9.90 -16.43 0.01
CA GLU A 436 10.81 -15.29 -0.10
C GLU A 436 12.18 -15.72 -0.61
N LEU A 437 12.74 -16.80 -0.09
CA LEU A 437 14.03 -17.33 -0.57
C LEU A 437 13.95 -17.84 -2.00
N LYS A 438 12.84 -18.47 -2.39
CA LYS A 438 12.61 -18.88 -3.78
C LYS A 438 12.53 -17.67 -4.70
N ASP A 439 11.74 -16.65 -4.34
CA ASP A 439 11.63 -15.42 -5.12
C ASP A 439 13.00 -14.73 -5.22
N TYR A 440 13.76 -14.67 -4.11
CA TYR A 440 15.10 -14.10 -4.08
C TYR A 440 16.09 -14.87 -4.97
N SER A 441 16.05 -16.20 -4.95
CA SER A 441 16.92 -17.03 -5.80
C SER A 441 16.65 -16.83 -7.29
N LEU A 442 15.38 -16.63 -7.67
CA LEU A 442 15.02 -16.29 -9.04
C LEU A 442 15.58 -14.93 -9.47
N ILE A 443 15.54 -13.94 -8.58
CA ILE A 443 16.15 -12.62 -8.81
C ILE A 443 17.66 -12.75 -9.05
N GLU A 444 18.35 -13.62 -8.30
CA GLU A 444 19.80 -13.83 -8.42
C GLU A 444 20.21 -14.65 -9.66
N GLN A 445 19.46 -15.71 -9.99
CA GLN A 445 19.79 -16.62 -11.09
C GLN A 445 19.58 -16.00 -12.46
N ASP A 446 18.56 -15.15 -12.62
CA ASP A 446 18.16 -14.68 -13.94
C ASP A 446 19.06 -13.59 -14.54
N ASN A 447 20.03 -13.02 -13.81
CA ASN A 447 20.63 -11.74 -14.20
C ASN A 447 19.56 -10.71 -14.63
N PHE A 448 18.30 -11.04 -14.31
CA PHE A 448 17.09 -10.40 -14.79
C PHE A 448 17.12 -8.89 -14.55
N ASN A 449 17.55 -8.52 -13.35
CA ASN A 449 17.62 -7.13 -12.97
C ASN A 449 18.70 -6.39 -13.76
N ARG A 450 19.85 -7.00 -13.99
CA ARG A 450 20.93 -6.35 -14.73
C ARG A 450 20.57 -6.14 -16.19
N SER A 451 19.95 -7.13 -16.83
CA SER A 451 19.54 -7.02 -18.23
C SER A 451 18.39 -6.03 -18.41
N LYS A 452 17.38 -6.04 -17.54
CA LYS A 452 16.24 -5.10 -17.61
C LYS A 452 16.61 -3.67 -17.23
N ILE A 453 17.46 -3.49 -16.22
CA ILE A 453 18.01 -2.17 -15.89
C ILE A 453 18.80 -1.62 -17.09
N GLN A 454 19.67 -2.42 -17.67
CA GLN A 454 20.43 -2.02 -18.85
C GLN A 454 19.52 -1.71 -20.04
N GLN A 455 18.55 -2.56 -20.30
CA GLN A 455 17.56 -2.33 -21.36
C GLN A 455 16.76 -1.03 -21.12
N SER A 456 16.39 -0.74 -19.88
CA SER A 456 15.71 0.51 -19.53
C SER A 456 16.56 1.73 -19.83
N TRP A 457 17.85 1.69 -19.50
CA TRP A 457 18.80 2.78 -19.80
C TRP A 457 19.04 2.96 -21.30
N ASP A 458 19.07 1.85 -22.07
CA ASP A 458 19.27 1.89 -23.52
C ASP A 458 18.05 2.44 -24.27
N ILE A 459 16.84 2.09 -23.82
CA ILE A 459 15.57 2.44 -24.49
C ILE A 459 15.02 3.78 -23.97
N CYS A 460 15.11 4.07 -22.67
CA CYS A 460 14.55 5.25 -21.99
C CYS A 460 13.06 5.46 -22.30
N GLU A 461 12.24 4.41 -22.24
CA GLU A 461 10.82 4.46 -22.57
C GLU A 461 9.93 4.00 -21.41
N LYS A 462 8.80 4.71 -21.24
CA LYS A 462 7.83 4.47 -20.16
C LYS A 462 7.17 3.07 -20.25
N ASN A 463 7.21 2.40 -21.40
CA ASN A 463 6.74 1.02 -21.57
C ASN A 463 7.52 0.00 -20.72
N MET A 464 8.74 0.34 -20.27
CA MET A 464 9.51 -0.48 -19.34
C MET A 464 8.90 -0.52 -17.93
N TYR A 465 7.99 0.39 -17.60
CA TYR A 465 7.35 0.47 -16.27
C TYR A 465 6.68 -0.83 -15.85
N SER A 466 5.86 -1.42 -16.71
CA SER A 466 5.15 -2.67 -16.42
C SER A 466 6.06 -3.90 -16.30
N GLN A 467 7.29 -3.80 -16.81
CA GLN A 467 8.27 -4.87 -16.79
C GLN A 467 9.26 -4.79 -15.62
N THR A 468 9.36 -3.62 -14.97
CA THR A 468 10.41 -3.33 -13.98
C THR A 468 9.89 -2.82 -12.65
N ILE A 469 8.76 -2.13 -12.62
CA ILE A 469 8.29 -1.44 -11.41
C ILE A 469 6.98 -2.03 -10.91
N ARG A 470 5.95 -2.01 -11.76
CA ARG A 470 4.62 -2.49 -11.37
C ARG A 470 3.85 -2.99 -12.58
N ASP A 471 3.28 -4.17 -12.46
CA ASP A 471 2.29 -4.62 -13.44
C ASP A 471 1.02 -3.78 -13.28
N ILE A 472 0.66 -3.05 -14.35
CA ILE A 472 -0.54 -2.20 -14.36
C ILE A 472 -1.75 -3.10 -14.58
N GLN A 473 -2.31 -3.56 -13.48
CA GLN A 473 -3.52 -4.38 -13.48
C GLN A 473 -4.80 -3.55 -13.28
N SER A 474 -4.71 -2.23 -13.28
CA SER A 474 -5.85 -1.31 -13.20
C SER A 474 -6.10 -0.58 -14.52
N ILE A 475 -7.35 -0.28 -14.76
CA ILE A 475 -7.82 0.65 -15.78
C ILE A 475 -8.41 1.86 -15.04
N GLU A 476 -8.04 3.06 -15.48
CA GLU A 476 -8.67 4.29 -15.02
C GLU A 476 -9.96 4.53 -15.80
N ILE A 477 -11.06 4.73 -15.09
CA ILE A 477 -12.38 4.92 -15.69
C ILE A 477 -12.84 6.36 -15.40
N ALA A 478 -13.20 7.09 -16.46
CA ALA A 478 -13.87 8.38 -16.38
C ALA A 478 -15.36 8.20 -16.76
N ILE A 479 -16.26 8.77 -15.96
CA ILE A 479 -17.69 8.74 -16.24
C ILE A 479 -18.05 9.96 -17.07
N ILE A 480 -18.83 9.77 -18.14
CA ILE A 480 -19.29 10.82 -19.02
C ILE A 480 -20.81 10.80 -19.15
N ASP A 481 -21.44 11.96 -19.23
CA ASP A 481 -22.88 12.10 -19.45
C ASP A 481 -23.27 11.83 -20.92
N SER A 482 -22.40 12.16 -21.87
CA SER A 482 -22.50 11.72 -23.27
C SER A 482 -21.15 11.82 -24.00
N ALA A 483 -20.94 10.93 -24.97
CA ALA A 483 -19.74 10.98 -25.82
C ALA A 483 -19.62 12.27 -26.65
N LYS A 484 -20.71 13.01 -26.84
CA LYS A 484 -20.73 14.28 -27.62
C LYS A 484 -20.18 15.45 -26.82
N GLU A 485 -20.32 15.47 -25.51
CA GLU A 485 -19.86 16.57 -24.63
C GLU A 485 -18.35 16.58 -24.43
N VAL A 486 -17.70 15.46 -24.61
CA VAL A 486 -16.26 15.28 -24.36
C VAL A 486 -15.40 15.91 -25.47
N ARG A 487 -15.97 16.23 -26.63
CA ARG A 487 -15.23 16.61 -27.85
C ARG A 487 -14.48 17.96 -27.79
N SER A 488 -14.81 18.86 -26.87
CA SER A 488 -14.30 20.25 -26.95
C SER A 488 -13.50 20.73 -25.74
N THR A 489 -13.48 20.00 -24.61
CA THR A 489 -12.93 20.53 -23.36
C THR A 489 -12.27 19.48 -22.46
N PHE A 490 -11.91 18.31 -22.99
CA PHE A 490 -11.35 17.26 -22.17
C PHE A 490 -9.92 17.56 -21.73
N ILE A 491 -9.77 17.82 -20.45
CA ILE A 491 -8.48 17.82 -19.76
C ILE A 491 -8.61 16.69 -18.73
N PRO A 492 -7.80 15.60 -18.77
CA PRO A 492 -7.97 14.40 -17.95
C PRO A 492 -8.09 14.66 -16.45
N TYR A 493 -7.37 15.67 -15.95
CA TYR A 493 -7.43 16.06 -14.54
C TYR A 493 -8.70 16.86 -14.17
N LYS A 494 -9.57 17.22 -15.10
CA LYS A 494 -10.90 17.78 -14.81
C LYS A 494 -11.95 16.70 -14.60
N TYR A 495 -11.70 15.47 -15.05
CA TYR A 495 -12.59 14.35 -14.81
C TYR A 495 -12.00 13.53 -13.67
N GLN A 496 -12.81 13.30 -12.65
CA GLN A 496 -12.47 12.35 -11.62
C GLN A 496 -12.45 10.96 -12.26
N THR A 497 -11.38 10.22 -12.02
CA THR A 497 -11.25 8.84 -12.49
C THR A 497 -11.33 7.88 -11.32
N ILE A 498 -11.71 6.64 -11.62
CA ILE A 498 -11.71 5.53 -10.67
C ILE A 498 -10.83 4.42 -11.22
N GLY A 499 -9.82 4.03 -10.46
CA GLY A 499 -8.99 2.86 -10.77
C GLY A 499 -9.73 1.56 -10.47
N VAL A 500 -9.89 0.71 -11.48
CA VAL A 500 -10.56 -0.60 -11.36
C VAL A 500 -9.62 -1.71 -11.83
N TYR A 501 -9.64 -2.86 -11.13
CA TYR A 501 -8.89 -4.03 -11.55
C TYR A 501 -9.28 -4.46 -12.99
N LYS A 502 -8.30 -4.52 -13.87
CA LYS A 502 -8.49 -4.68 -15.33
C LYS A 502 -9.39 -5.86 -15.70
N TRP A 503 -9.17 -7.02 -15.11
CA TRP A 503 -9.96 -8.21 -15.42
C TRP A 503 -11.39 -8.16 -14.89
N SER A 504 -11.63 -7.52 -13.74
CA SER A 504 -12.99 -7.28 -13.24
C SER A 504 -13.74 -6.34 -14.19
N PHE A 505 -13.05 -5.32 -14.69
CA PHE A 505 -13.64 -4.39 -15.65
C PHE A 505 -13.92 -5.06 -17.01
N ILE A 506 -12.98 -5.86 -17.54
CA ILE A 506 -13.19 -6.60 -18.80
C ILE A 506 -14.39 -7.55 -18.69
N LYS A 507 -14.52 -8.26 -17.55
CA LYS A 507 -15.68 -9.14 -17.32
C LYS A 507 -16.99 -8.36 -17.31
N TRP A 508 -17.04 -7.28 -16.56
CA TRP A 508 -18.20 -6.39 -16.50
C TRP A 508 -18.51 -5.76 -17.88
N ALA A 509 -17.50 -5.28 -18.59
CA ALA A 509 -17.66 -4.71 -19.93
C ALA A 509 -18.23 -5.72 -20.92
N LYS A 510 -17.87 -7.00 -20.82
CA LYS A 510 -18.45 -8.06 -21.65
C LYS A 510 -19.96 -8.19 -21.43
N GLU A 511 -20.40 -8.25 -20.17
CA GLU A 511 -21.81 -8.36 -19.81
C GLU A 511 -22.62 -7.13 -20.27
N ILE A 512 -22.05 -5.94 -20.15
CA ILE A 512 -22.70 -4.69 -20.55
C ILE A 512 -22.79 -4.53 -22.07
N LEU A 513 -21.73 -4.85 -22.81
CA LEU A 513 -21.69 -4.71 -24.27
C LEU A 513 -22.57 -5.76 -25.00
N GLU A 514 -22.95 -6.85 -24.34
CA GLU A 514 -23.96 -7.77 -24.84
C GLU A 514 -25.37 -7.15 -24.88
N GLN A 515 -25.64 -6.12 -24.08
CA GLN A 515 -26.96 -5.49 -23.93
C GLN A 515 -26.99 -4.05 -24.44
N ASN A 516 -25.85 -3.38 -24.56
CA ASN A 516 -25.75 -1.96 -24.89
C ASN A 516 -24.64 -1.72 -25.92
N GLU A 517 -24.91 -0.92 -26.93
CA GLU A 517 -23.93 -0.48 -27.92
C GLU A 517 -23.43 0.91 -27.58
N ASP A 518 -22.17 1.20 -27.93
CA ASP A 518 -21.54 2.53 -27.82
C ASP A 518 -21.61 3.18 -26.42
N VAL A 519 -21.37 2.40 -25.36
CA VAL A 519 -21.41 2.87 -23.97
C VAL A 519 -20.02 2.89 -23.29
N ILE A 520 -19.02 2.27 -23.92
CA ILE A 520 -17.62 2.28 -23.46
C ILE A 520 -16.74 2.82 -24.58
N PHE A 521 -15.89 3.78 -24.27
CA PHE A 521 -15.09 4.48 -25.27
C PHE A 521 -13.62 4.55 -24.85
N LYS A 522 -12.74 4.63 -25.85
CA LYS A 522 -11.35 5.06 -25.67
C LYS A 522 -11.08 6.34 -26.44
N ALA A 523 -10.18 7.16 -25.94
CA ALA A 523 -9.68 8.28 -26.72
C ALA A 523 -8.74 7.77 -27.82
N ASP A 524 -8.90 8.29 -29.03
CA ASP A 524 -8.03 8.03 -30.15
C ASP A 524 -7.26 9.31 -30.49
N SER A 525 -5.95 9.29 -30.26
CA SER A 525 -5.09 10.38 -30.69
C SER A 525 -4.71 10.16 -32.17
N ASN A 526 -4.76 11.20 -32.95
CA ASN A 526 -4.29 11.17 -34.35
C ASN A 526 -2.75 10.98 -34.49
N LYS A 527 -2.04 10.66 -33.41
CA LYS A 527 -0.61 10.38 -33.37
C LYS A 527 -0.40 8.91 -33.01
N ASP A 528 0.50 8.25 -33.73
CA ASP A 528 0.91 6.83 -33.57
C ASP A 528 1.53 6.47 -32.21
N SER A 529 1.19 7.14 -31.12
CA SER A 529 1.71 6.85 -29.78
C SER A 529 0.73 5.93 -29.02
N GLN A 530 1.27 4.86 -28.44
CA GLN A 530 0.53 3.96 -27.56
C GLN A 530 0.00 4.62 -26.26
N PHE A 531 0.45 5.84 -25.98
CA PHE A 531 0.05 6.65 -24.82
C PHE A 531 -0.36 8.04 -25.30
N ILE A 532 -1.51 8.49 -24.83
CA ILE A 532 -1.95 9.87 -25.03
C ILE A 532 -1.17 10.74 -24.05
N ASP A 533 -0.33 11.63 -24.58
CA ASP A 533 0.29 12.68 -23.77
C ASP A 533 -0.70 13.82 -23.62
N TRP A 534 -1.46 13.77 -22.53
CA TRP A 534 -2.51 14.71 -22.24
C TRP A 534 -2.02 16.15 -22.00
N ASP A 535 -0.74 16.32 -21.65
CA ASP A 535 -0.13 17.63 -21.42
C ASP A 535 0.21 18.36 -22.74
N THR A 536 0.25 17.63 -23.86
CA THR A 536 0.61 18.15 -25.18
C THR A 536 -0.53 18.15 -26.20
N LEU A 537 -1.74 17.71 -25.81
CA LEU A 537 -2.90 17.71 -26.68
C LEU A 537 -3.51 19.11 -26.80
N ASP A 538 -3.51 19.64 -28.03
CA ASP A 538 -4.32 20.80 -28.39
C ASP A 538 -5.81 20.45 -28.32
N SER A 539 -6.66 21.46 -28.06
CA SER A 539 -8.11 21.32 -27.81
C SER A 539 -8.90 20.53 -28.89
N ASP A 540 -8.29 20.28 -30.05
CA ASP A 540 -8.93 19.59 -31.19
C ASP A 540 -8.39 18.16 -31.41
N GLY A 541 -7.59 17.62 -30.48
CA GLY A 541 -6.65 16.53 -30.72
C GLY A 541 -7.14 15.10 -30.57
N PHE A 542 -8.35 14.79 -30.04
CA PHE A 542 -8.80 13.41 -29.91
C PHE A 542 -10.29 13.23 -30.18
N THR A 543 -10.64 12.01 -30.59
CA THR A 543 -12.03 11.56 -30.73
C THR A 543 -12.26 10.36 -29.82
N LEU A 544 -13.46 10.25 -29.25
CA LEU A 544 -13.87 9.04 -28.55
C LEU A 544 -14.32 8.00 -29.57
N LYS A 545 -13.69 6.82 -29.54
CA LYS A 545 -14.09 5.66 -30.33
C LYS A 545 -14.74 4.63 -29.44
N PRO A 546 -15.92 4.10 -29.81
CA PRO A 546 -16.55 3.04 -29.04
C PRO A 546 -15.69 1.77 -29.03
N ILE A 547 -15.73 1.06 -27.91
CA ILE A 547 -15.10 -0.23 -27.73
C ILE A 547 -16.21 -1.28 -27.78
N ASN A 548 -16.25 -2.06 -28.84
CA ASN A 548 -17.24 -3.14 -29.03
C ASN A 548 -16.68 -4.53 -28.69
N ASP A 549 -15.34 -4.65 -28.57
CA ASP A 549 -14.68 -5.86 -28.11
C ASP A 549 -13.97 -5.57 -26.76
N PRO A 550 -14.49 -6.11 -25.63
CA PRO A 550 -13.90 -5.88 -24.31
C PRO A 550 -12.47 -6.41 -24.18
N TYR A 551 -12.03 -7.34 -25.02
CA TYR A 551 -10.66 -7.85 -24.99
C TYR A 551 -9.63 -6.84 -25.49
N LEU A 552 -10.02 -5.81 -26.23
CA LEU A 552 -9.15 -4.69 -26.60
C LEU A 552 -8.66 -3.92 -25.37
N LEU A 553 -9.38 -4.00 -24.25
CA LEU A 553 -9.02 -3.41 -22.97
C LEU A 553 -7.81 -4.07 -22.30
N LYS A 554 -7.42 -5.29 -22.72
CA LYS A 554 -6.21 -5.96 -22.18
C LYS A 554 -4.95 -5.10 -22.30
N ASN A 555 -4.82 -4.46 -23.45
CA ASN A 555 -3.65 -3.63 -23.79
C ASN A 555 -3.94 -2.13 -23.64
N CYS A 556 -5.05 -1.78 -23.00
CA CYS A 556 -5.38 -0.39 -22.72
C CYS A 556 -4.67 0.05 -21.43
N TYR A 557 -3.88 1.09 -21.52
CA TYR A 557 -3.18 1.74 -20.39
C TYR A 557 -3.66 3.18 -20.16
N ASP A 558 -4.55 3.66 -21.05
CA ASP A 558 -5.14 4.98 -20.99
C ASP A 558 -6.48 4.96 -20.25
N THR A 559 -7.00 6.15 -19.94
CA THR A 559 -8.33 6.32 -19.36
C THR A 559 -9.40 5.82 -20.33
N VAL A 560 -10.28 4.98 -19.83
CA VAL A 560 -11.48 4.50 -20.52
C VAL A 560 -12.66 5.35 -20.09
N PHE A 561 -13.50 5.74 -21.04
CA PHE A 561 -14.68 6.56 -20.79
C PHE A 561 -15.92 5.67 -20.81
N VAL A 562 -16.78 5.83 -19.82
CA VAL A 562 -17.98 5.02 -19.65
C VAL A 562 -19.20 5.92 -19.50
N ASP A 563 -20.26 5.62 -20.24
CA ASP A 563 -21.52 6.34 -20.17
C ASP A 563 -22.15 6.19 -18.78
N LYS A 564 -22.64 7.30 -18.22
CA LYS A 564 -23.24 7.35 -16.88
C LYS A 564 -24.48 6.47 -16.73
N SER A 565 -25.22 6.22 -17.82
CA SER A 565 -26.45 5.45 -17.80
C SER A 565 -26.26 4.00 -17.35
N ILE A 566 -25.06 3.43 -17.57
CA ILE A 566 -24.72 2.05 -17.21
C ILE A 566 -23.92 1.96 -15.90
N PHE A 567 -23.73 3.08 -15.21
CA PHE A 567 -22.85 3.16 -14.05
C PHE A 567 -23.66 3.25 -12.76
N ARG A 568 -23.38 2.36 -11.81
CA ARG A 568 -23.91 2.46 -10.45
C ARG A 568 -22.81 2.98 -9.54
N TYR A 569 -22.90 4.24 -9.17
CA TYR A 569 -22.01 4.87 -8.20
C TYR A 569 -22.80 5.54 -7.10
N THR A 570 -22.42 5.30 -5.86
CA THR A 570 -22.92 6.05 -4.70
C THR A 570 -21.75 6.52 -3.83
N SER A 571 -21.87 7.68 -3.23
CA SER A 571 -20.86 8.15 -2.27
C SER A 571 -20.74 7.24 -1.03
N GLY A 572 -21.74 6.39 -0.77
CA GLY A 572 -21.73 5.39 0.31
C GLY A 572 -20.90 4.17 -0.01
N ALA A 573 -21.26 3.47 -1.08
CA ALA A 573 -20.69 2.17 -1.49
C ALA A 573 -19.64 2.24 -2.59
N GLY A 574 -19.44 3.39 -3.25
CA GLY A 574 -18.54 3.53 -4.40
C GLY A 574 -19.11 2.95 -5.68
N LEU A 575 -18.22 2.63 -6.63
CA LEU A 575 -18.58 2.03 -7.89
C LEU A 575 -18.85 0.53 -7.74
N GLU A 576 -20.04 0.11 -8.14
CA GLU A 576 -20.45 -1.28 -8.20
C GLU A 576 -20.26 -1.82 -9.64
N LEU A 577 -19.45 -2.87 -9.78
CA LEU A 577 -19.30 -3.66 -11.00
C LEU A 577 -20.05 -4.98 -10.78
N GLY A 578 -21.35 -4.98 -10.93
CA GLY A 578 -22.16 -6.17 -10.78
C GLY A 578 -23.37 -6.13 -11.70
N ALA A 579 -23.83 -7.29 -12.17
CA ALA A 579 -25.12 -7.42 -12.79
C ALA A 579 -26.19 -6.97 -11.80
N GLY A 580 -27.01 -6.01 -12.21
CA GLY A 580 -28.19 -5.59 -11.48
C GLY A 580 -29.21 -6.70 -11.39
#